data_8eaf45a9367dafc35cd259213d43e01b
#
_entry.id   8eaf45a9367dafc35cd259213d43e01b
#
_cell.length_a   1.000
_cell.length_b   1.000
_cell.length_c   1.000
_cell.angle_alpha   90.00
_cell.angle_beta   90.00
_cell.angle_gamma   90.00
#
_symmetry.space_group_name_H-M   'P 1'
#
loop_
_entity.id
_entity.type
_entity.pdbx_description
1 polymer ?
#
loop_
_entity_poly.entity_id
_entity_poly.type
_entity_poly.pdbx_seq_one_letter_code
_entity_poly.pdbx_strand_id
1 'polypeptide(L)'
;MIILGGNISVNFKFASGKRSKQRVEKINVFNPTNQTIRLKIKVVDAATNNNGSIDYTKARQPEKGLLKQAGSQVIEVPKSLMIKPQESIDIPIKIDKPTAFSGIKASAIQILASDEEASQAAVQNEYVYTIGVLLNGRRLTKKDVQPLKIDQIDVQKSGDRATAIKFHFENQMPMYLKQMNLKTTLVNQK
;
A
#
# COMPACT_ATOMS: atom_id res chain seq x y z
N MET A 1 15.86 3.33 15.76
CA MET A 1 15.05 4.41 15.17
C MET A 1 13.66 4.36 15.77
N ILE A 2 13.06 5.48 16.09
CA ILE A 2 11.68 5.60 16.58
C ILE A 2 10.93 6.47 15.58
N ILE A 3 9.82 5.98 15.05
CA ILE A 3 8.93 6.74 14.19
C ILE A 3 7.74 7.18 15.04
N LEU A 4 7.54 8.47 15.15
CA LEU A 4 6.38 9.07 15.78
C LEU A 4 5.36 9.38 14.67
N GLY A 5 4.50 8.42 14.37
CA GLY A 5 3.45 8.60 13.37
C GLY A 5 2.67 7.33 13.10
N GLY A 6 1.40 7.52 12.79
CA GLY A 6 0.46 6.48 12.39
C GLY A 6 0.18 6.52 10.89
N ASN A 7 -0.91 5.88 10.48
CA ASN A 7 -1.37 5.94 9.10
C ASN A 7 -1.77 7.36 8.69
N ILE A 8 -1.41 7.75 7.49
CA ILE A 8 -1.76 9.03 6.90
C ILE A 8 -3.01 8.84 6.04
N SER A 9 -4.06 9.62 6.31
CA SER A 9 -5.29 9.61 5.50
C SER A 9 -5.55 11.00 4.94
N VAL A 10 -5.61 11.09 3.62
CA VAL A 10 -5.83 12.34 2.91
C VAL A 10 -7.12 12.29 2.11
N ASN A 11 -8.00 13.25 2.37
CA ASN A 11 -9.27 13.39 1.67
C ASN A 11 -9.16 14.46 0.58
N PHE A 12 -9.45 14.09 -0.67
CA PHE A 12 -9.51 15.01 -1.80
C PHE A 12 -10.96 15.42 -2.08
N LYS A 13 -11.22 16.73 -2.05
CA LYS A 13 -12.47 17.30 -2.53
C LYS A 13 -12.30 17.65 -4.00
N PHE A 14 -12.96 16.92 -4.89
CA PHE A 14 -13.00 17.20 -6.33
C PHE A 14 -14.18 18.12 -6.66
N ALA A 15 -14.23 19.31 -6.06
CA ALA A 15 -15.23 20.31 -6.44
C ALA A 15 -14.82 20.95 -7.79
N SER A 16 -15.79 21.16 -8.66
CA SER A 16 -15.62 21.84 -9.93
C SER A 16 -15.01 23.24 -9.73
N GLY A 17 -13.92 23.52 -10.42
CA GLY A 17 -13.40 24.88 -10.63
C GLY A 17 -12.28 25.36 -9.70
N LYS A 18 -11.91 24.71 -8.63
CA LYS A 18 -10.74 25.13 -7.82
C LYS A 18 -9.59 24.14 -7.96
N ARG A 19 -8.43 24.62 -8.42
CA ARG A 19 -7.17 23.88 -8.32
C ARG A 19 -6.93 23.59 -6.83
N SER A 20 -7.09 22.34 -6.39
CA SER A 20 -6.69 21.97 -5.05
C SER A 20 -5.17 22.00 -5.01
N LYS A 21 -4.67 22.68 -4.01
CA LYS A 21 -3.24 22.82 -3.76
C LYS A 21 -2.66 21.44 -3.40
N GLN A 22 -1.39 21.23 -3.75
CA GLN A 22 -0.53 20.19 -3.21
C GLN A 22 -0.68 20.18 -1.68
N ARG A 23 -0.75 18.99 -1.09
CA ARG A 23 -0.70 18.81 0.36
C ARG A 23 0.70 18.42 0.77
N VAL A 24 1.13 18.97 1.90
CA VAL A 24 2.39 18.60 2.53
C VAL A 24 2.07 18.08 3.93
N GLU A 25 2.39 16.82 4.16
CA GLU A 25 2.33 16.14 5.45
C GLU A 25 3.76 15.88 5.92
N LYS A 26 3.94 15.45 7.16
CA LYS A 26 5.26 15.20 7.73
C LYS A 26 5.26 13.90 8.54
N ILE A 27 6.37 13.18 8.48
CA ILE A 27 6.69 12.08 9.38
C ILE A 27 7.86 12.51 10.23
N ASN A 28 7.69 12.54 11.55
CA ASN A 28 8.79 12.79 12.46
C ASN A 28 9.54 11.48 12.76
N VAL A 29 10.87 11.53 12.62
CA VAL A 29 11.75 10.40 12.86
C VAL A 29 12.84 10.82 13.81
N PHE A 30 13.09 10.01 14.84
CA PHE A 30 14.12 10.22 15.84
C PHE A 30 15.19 9.12 15.78
N ASN A 31 16.45 9.51 15.84
CA ASN A 31 17.59 8.61 15.95
C ASN A 31 18.07 8.51 17.42
N PRO A 32 17.70 7.46 18.18
CA PRO A 32 18.11 7.32 19.57
C PRO A 32 19.52 6.75 19.72
N THR A 33 20.25 6.47 18.65
CA THR A 33 21.57 5.87 18.69
C THR A 33 22.68 6.92 18.79
N ASN A 34 23.91 6.49 19.05
CA ASN A 34 25.09 7.34 19.07
C ASN A 34 25.81 7.37 17.70
N GLN A 35 25.21 6.81 16.67
CA GLN A 35 25.75 6.75 15.30
C GLN A 35 24.84 7.48 14.33
N THR A 36 25.41 7.97 13.23
CA THR A 36 24.62 8.53 12.14
C THR A 36 23.92 7.40 11.37
N ILE A 37 22.62 7.54 11.14
CA ILE A 37 21.81 6.58 10.42
C ILE A 37 21.46 7.15 9.04
N ARG A 38 21.60 6.31 8.01
CA ARG A 38 21.09 6.61 6.67
C ARG A 38 19.71 6.02 6.52
N LEU A 39 18.76 6.85 6.12
CA LEU A 39 17.41 6.41 5.73
C LEU A 39 17.33 6.31 4.21
N LYS A 40 16.80 5.19 3.74
CA LYS A 40 16.31 5.02 2.36
C LYS A 40 14.80 5.01 2.41
N ILE A 41 14.15 5.87 1.61
CA ILE A 41 12.72 6.10 1.66
C ILE A 41 12.13 5.83 0.28
N LYS A 42 11.05 5.08 0.22
CA LYS A 42 10.34 4.81 -1.03
C LYS A 42 8.82 4.76 -0.80
N VAL A 43 8.09 5.04 -1.85
CA VAL A 43 6.63 4.87 -1.89
C VAL A 43 6.31 3.59 -2.63
N VAL A 44 5.42 2.78 -2.07
CA VAL A 44 4.93 1.53 -2.65
C VAL A 44 3.41 1.54 -2.67
N ASP A 45 2.80 0.90 -3.66
CA ASP A 45 1.36 0.74 -3.71
C ASP A 45 0.93 -0.55 -3.01
N ALA A 46 -0.28 -0.53 -2.46
CA ALA A 46 -0.86 -1.68 -1.81
C ALA A 46 -1.19 -2.77 -2.82
N ALA A 47 -0.95 -4.01 -2.43
CA ALA A 47 -1.47 -5.20 -3.10
C ALA A 47 -2.39 -5.96 -2.14
N THR A 48 -3.18 -6.88 -2.66
CA THR A 48 -3.94 -7.83 -1.85
C THR A 48 -3.21 -9.17 -1.89
N ASN A 49 -2.92 -9.75 -0.74
CA ASN A 49 -2.35 -11.09 -0.67
C ASN A 49 -3.42 -12.17 -0.82
N ASN A 50 -3.00 -13.44 -0.89
CA ASN A 50 -3.92 -14.57 -1.07
C ASN A 50 -4.91 -14.76 0.11
N ASN A 51 -4.66 -14.15 1.26
CA ASN A 51 -5.54 -14.17 2.42
C ASN A 51 -6.53 -12.98 2.43
N GLY A 52 -6.54 -12.17 1.37
CA GLY A 52 -7.39 -10.98 1.28
C GLY A 52 -6.90 -9.79 2.09
N SER A 53 -5.72 -9.86 2.70
CA SER A 53 -5.13 -8.77 3.47
C SER A 53 -4.32 -7.83 2.60
N ILE A 54 -4.22 -6.57 3.04
CA ILE A 54 -3.39 -5.57 2.36
C ILE A 54 -1.91 -5.92 2.60
N ASP A 55 -1.14 -5.91 1.53
CA ASP A 55 0.28 -6.19 1.53
C ASP A 55 1.04 -5.05 0.85
N TYR A 56 2.05 -4.52 1.53
CA TYR A 56 2.94 -3.48 1.01
C TYR A 56 4.35 -4.03 0.72
N THR A 57 4.60 -5.32 0.97
CA THR A 57 5.93 -5.92 0.81
C THR A 57 6.19 -6.38 -0.62
N LYS A 58 5.16 -6.80 -1.32
CA LYS A 58 5.25 -7.20 -2.71
C LYS A 58 4.90 -6.01 -3.59
N ALA A 59 5.91 -5.43 -4.23
CA ALA A 59 5.71 -4.47 -5.31
C ALA A 59 5.01 -5.19 -6.49
N ARG A 60 3.72 -5.44 -6.37
CA ARG A 60 2.92 -5.80 -7.52
C ARG A 60 2.76 -4.53 -8.34
N GLN A 61 3.29 -4.56 -9.55
CA GLN A 61 2.84 -3.59 -10.54
C GLN A 61 1.34 -3.83 -10.72
N PRO A 62 0.50 -2.79 -10.57
CA PRO A 62 -0.92 -2.94 -10.83
C PRO A 62 -1.07 -3.49 -12.25
N GLU A 63 -1.84 -4.55 -12.40
CA GLU A 63 -2.16 -5.11 -13.72
C GLU A 63 -2.68 -3.98 -14.60
N LYS A 64 -2.18 -3.94 -15.84
CA LYS A 64 -2.48 -2.86 -16.79
C LYS A 64 -3.99 -2.63 -16.84
N GLY A 65 -4.46 -1.50 -16.36
CA GLY A 65 -5.83 -1.03 -16.49
C GLY A 65 -6.65 -0.90 -15.21
N LEU A 66 -6.31 -1.57 -14.10
CA LEU A 66 -7.09 -1.53 -12.86
C LEU A 66 -6.86 -0.26 -12.04
N LEU A 67 -5.66 0.26 -12.00
CA LEU A 67 -5.30 1.49 -11.31
C LEU A 67 -4.91 2.59 -12.30
N LYS A 68 -5.88 3.40 -12.69
CA LYS A 68 -5.58 4.66 -13.37
C LYS A 68 -4.88 5.58 -12.37
N GLN A 69 -3.58 5.76 -12.48
CA GLN A 69 -2.75 6.57 -11.59
C GLN A 69 -2.67 6.00 -10.16
N ALA A 70 -1.64 5.23 -9.90
CA ALA A 70 -1.33 4.68 -8.57
C ALA A 70 -1.04 5.80 -7.56
N GLY A 71 -1.18 5.52 -6.27
CA GLY A 71 -0.86 6.49 -5.22
C GLY A 71 0.62 6.87 -5.21
N SER A 72 1.51 5.92 -5.53
CA SER A 72 2.96 6.17 -5.65
C SER A 72 3.33 7.20 -6.72
N GLN A 73 2.47 7.45 -7.71
CA GLN A 73 2.71 8.44 -8.75
C GLN A 73 2.38 9.88 -8.33
N VAL A 74 1.69 10.06 -7.21
CA VAL A 74 1.27 11.36 -6.70
C VAL A 74 1.84 11.68 -5.32
N ILE A 75 2.57 10.74 -4.71
CA ILE A 75 3.24 10.91 -3.43
C ILE A 75 4.74 11.05 -3.69
N GLU A 76 5.29 12.18 -3.29
CA GLU A 76 6.71 12.48 -3.40
C GLU A 76 7.34 12.54 -2.01
N VAL A 77 8.45 11.82 -1.83
CA VAL A 77 9.26 11.80 -0.62
C VAL A 77 10.74 11.91 -0.96
N PRO A 78 11.60 12.42 -0.07
CA PRO A 78 13.04 12.35 -0.25
C PRO A 78 13.48 10.88 -0.33
N LYS A 79 14.35 10.54 -1.28
CA LYS A 79 14.81 9.16 -1.48
C LYS A 79 15.76 8.68 -0.38
N SER A 80 16.56 9.59 0.18
CA SER A 80 17.50 9.31 1.25
C SER A 80 17.70 10.53 2.12
N LEU A 81 17.88 10.28 3.42
CA LEU A 81 18.22 11.30 4.42
C LEU A 81 19.24 10.72 5.40
N MET A 82 20.03 11.59 6.01
CA MET A 82 20.94 11.26 7.09
C MET A 82 20.40 11.85 8.38
N ILE A 83 20.43 11.09 9.47
CA ILE A 83 20.04 11.56 10.80
C ILE A 83 21.23 11.40 11.73
N LYS A 84 21.68 12.48 12.31
CA LYS A 84 22.78 12.46 13.29
C LYS A 84 22.35 11.76 14.59
N PRO A 85 23.32 11.39 15.44
CA PRO A 85 23.04 10.90 16.78
C PRO A 85 22.09 11.83 17.55
N GLN A 86 21.09 11.25 18.23
CA GLN A 86 20.12 11.96 19.06
C GLN A 86 19.34 13.08 18.36
N GLU A 87 19.30 13.06 17.03
CA GLU A 87 18.60 14.04 16.20
C GLU A 87 17.17 13.58 15.87
N SER A 88 16.25 14.54 15.78
CA SER A 88 14.91 14.35 15.26
C SER A 88 14.72 15.17 14.00
N ILE A 89 14.22 14.56 12.93
CA ILE A 89 13.94 15.23 11.67
C ILE A 89 12.50 15.01 11.22
N ASP A 90 11.96 15.98 10.50
CA ASP A 90 10.70 15.89 9.81
C ASP A 90 10.93 15.49 8.35
N ILE A 91 10.40 14.35 7.94
CA ILE A 91 10.41 13.90 6.54
C ILE A 91 9.20 14.52 5.84
N PRO A 92 9.38 15.43 4.89
CA PRO A 92 8.28 16.02 4.16
C PRO A 92 7.68 15.01 3.17
N ILE A 93 6.35 14.93 3.14
CA ILE A 93 5.58 14.13 2.20
C ILE A 93 4.74 15.10 1.38
N LYS A 94 5.08 15.23 0.11
CA LYS A 94 4.29 16.03 -0.81
C LYS A 94 3.30 15.14 -1.52
N ILE A 95 2.04 15.50 -1.50
CA ILE A 95 0.97 14.76 -2.16
C ILE A 95 0.34 15.68 -3.19
N ASP A 96 0.62 15.40 -4.45
CA ASP A 96 0.01 16.12 -5.56
C ASP A 96 -1.46 15.72 -5.70
N LYS A 97 -2.25 16.64 -6.20
CA LYS A 97 -3.65 16.33 -6.48
C LYS A 97 -3.74 15.29 -7.58
N PRO A 98 -4.23 14.07 -7.29
CA PRO A 98 -4.46 13.08 -8.33
C PRO A 98 -5.57 13.54 -9.29
N THR A 99 -5.61 12.95 -10.48
CA THR A 99 -6.78 13.00 -11.34
C THR A 99 -8.03 12.59 -10.55
N ALA A 100 -9.18 13.21 -10.81
CA ALA A 100 -10.40 12.89 -10.10
C ALA A 100 -10.70 11.38 -10.15
N PHE A 101 -10.89 10.79 -8.99
CA PHE A 101 -11.20 9.37 -8.84
C PHE A 101 -12.28 9.15 -7.79
N SER A 102 -12.87 7.96 -7.82
CA SER A 102 -13.83 7.52 -6.80
C SER A 102 -13.19 6.43 -5.95
N GLY A 103 -13.58 6.35 -4.69
CA GLY A 103 -13.10 5.32 -3.77
C GLY A 103 -11.75 5.65 -3.13
N ILE A 104 -10.91 4.65 -2.94
CA ILE A 104 -9.69 4.71 -2.15
C ILE A 104 -8.50 4.26 -3.00
N LYS A 105 -7.38 4.98 -2.88
CA LYS A 105 -6.06 4.50 -3.32
C LYS A 105 -5.22 4.28 -2.07
N ALA A 106 -4.66 3.09 -1.94
CA ALA A 106 -3.82 2.71 -0.81
C ALA A 106 -2.38 2.57 -1.26
N SER A 107 -1.48 3.22 -0.54
CA SER A 107 -0.03 3.18 -0.75
C SER A 107 0.65 3.17 0.61
N ALA A 108 1.94 2.99 0.66
CA ALA A 108 2.71 3.14 1.88
C ALA A 108 4.04 3.82 1.61
N ILE A 109 4.55 4.51 2.64
CA ILE A 109 5.90 5.00 2.69
C ILE A 109 6.71 3.97 3.48
N GLN A 110 7.71 3.41 2.84
CA GLN A 110 8.66 2.50 3.47
C GLN A 110 9.94 3.24 3.77
N ILE A 111 10.37 3.17 5.02
CA ILE A 111 11.60 3.76 5.52
C ILE A 111 12.50 2.64 5.98
N LEU A 112 13.61 2.47 5.30
CA LEU A 112 14.66 1.53 5.63
C LEU A 112 15.78 2.30 6.33
N ALA A 113 16.11 1.89 7.55
CA ALA A 113 17.23 2.40 8.28
C ALA A 113 18.43 1.45 8.12
N SER A 114 19.57 1.98 7.73
CA SER A 114 20.84 1.27 7.67
C SER A 114 21.92 2.04 8.41
N ASP A 115 22.72 1.33 9.20
CA ASP A 115 23.93 1.90 9.81
C ASP A 115 25.01 2.01 8.74
N GLU A 116 25.66 3.18 8.63
CA GLU A 116 26.71 3.37 7.62
C GLU A 116 27.94 2.49 7.86
N GLU A 117 28.21 2.14 9.12
CA GLU A 117 29.39 1.38 9.51
C GLU A 117 29.21 -0.14 9.44
N ALA A 118 28.00 -0.65 9.26
CA ALA A 118 27.71 -2.08 9.27
C ALA A 118 28.07 -2.83 7.97
N SER A 119 28.80 -2.20 7.05
CA SER A 119 29.08 -2.76 5.71
C SER A 119 29.96 -4.02 5.69
N GLN A 120 30.50 -4.46 6.83
CA GLN A 120 31.42 -5.63 6.91
C GLN A 120 30.85 -6.83 7.69
N ALA A 121 29.64 -6.76 8.24
CA ALA A 121 29.04 -7.88 8.96
C ALA A 121 28.40 -8.90 8.00
N ALA A 122 28.66 -10.19 8.25
CA ALA A 122 28.13 -11.31 7.45
C ALA A 122 26.60 -11.42 7.49
N VAL A 123 25.93 -10.82 8.47
CA VAL A 123 24.48 -10.77 8.60
C VAL A 123 24.06 -9.34 8.93
N GLN A 124 23.28 -8.71 8.07
CA GLN A 124 22.70 -7.39 8.29
C GLN A 124 21.22 -7.53 8.55
N ASN A 125 20.77 -7.04 9.70
CA ASN A 125 19.34 -6.91 9.99
C ASN A 125 18.83 -5.57 9.45
N GLU A 126 17.98 -5.60 8.44
CA GLU A 126 17.33 -4.43 7.89
C GLU A 126 15.93 -4.27 8.48
N TYR A 127 15.68 -3.15 9.13
CA TYR A 127 14.35 -2.83 9.64
C TYR A 127 13.63 -1.90 8.67
N VAL A 128 12.49 -2.38 8.15
CA VAL A 128 11.62 -1.60 7.27
C VAL A 128 10.40 -1.13 8.04
N TYR A 129 10.28 0.16 8.22
CA TYR A 129 9.07 0.78 8.77
C TYR A 129 8.12 1.11 7.64
N THR A 130 6.87 0.66 7.76
CA THR A 130 5.85 0.85 6.74
C THR A 130 4.70 1.68 7.28
N ILE A 131 4.49 2.86 6.69
CA ILE A 131 3.43 3.81 7.07
C ILE A 131 2.42 3.85 5.94
N GLY A 132 1.20 3.38 6.21
CA GLY A 132 0.11 3.38 5.24
C GLY A 132 -0.34 4.80 4.88
N VAL A 133 -0.57 5.05 3.60
CA VAL A 133 -1.11 6.29 3.08
C VAL A 133 -2.39 5.98 2.30
N LEU A 134 -3.51 6.52 2.78
CA LEU A 134 -4.81 6.38 2.14
C LEU A 134 -5.21 7.69 1.46
N LEU A 135 -5.40 7.64 0.15
CA LEU A 135 -5.94 8.75 -0.62
C LEU A 135 -7.42 8.49 -0.89
N ASN A 136 -8.29 9.31 -0.33
CA ASN A 136 -9.72 9.18 -0.47
C ASN A 136 -10.24 10.12 -1.57
N GLY A 137 -10.86 9.54 -2.58
CA GLY A 137 -11.53 10.23 -3.66
C GLY A 137 -13.01 10.48 -3.38
N ARG A 138 -13.83 10.53 -4.43
CA ARG A 138 -15.29 10.62 -4.32
C ARG A 138 -15.82 9.36 -3.62
N ARG A 139 -16.72 9.57 -2.67
CA ARG A 139 -17.38 8.44 -1.99
C ARG A 139 -18.17 7.60 -2.99
N LEU A 140 -17.97 6.29 -2.95
CA LEU A 140 -18.75 5.33 -3.69
C LEU A 140 -20.15 5.17 -3.06
N THR A 141 -21.15 5.04 -3.91
CA THR A 141 -22.54 4.79 -3.53
C THR A 141 -22.90 3.35 -3.85
N LYS A 142 -24.06 2.87 -3.36
CA LYS A 142 -24.54 1.52 -3.67
C LYS A 142 -24.68 1.27 -5.18
N LYS A 143 -24.94 2.31 -5.98
CA LYS A 143 -25.07 2.21 -7.45
C LYS A 143 -23.72 2.01 -8.15
N ASP A 144 -22.63 2.41 -7.49
CA ASP A 144 -21.28 2.27 -8.03
C ASP A 144 -20.68 0.87 -7.74
N VAL A 145 -21.29 0.10 -6.82
CA VAL A 145 -20.77 -1.21 -6.40
C VAL A 145 -21.05 -2.27 -7.43
N GLN A 146 -20.01 -2.91 -7.90
CA GLN A 146 -20.09 -4.07 -8.81
C GLN A 146 -19.73 -5.35 -8.06
N PRO A 147 -20.28 -6.51 -8.46
CA PRO A 147 -19.89 -7.78 -7.88
C PRO A 147 -18.42 -8.08 -8.17
N LEU A 148 -17.82 -8.91 -7.32
CA LEU A 148 -16.50 -9.46 -7.59
C LEU A 148 -16.52 -10.24 -8.90
N LYS A 149 -15.49 -10.04 -9.70
CA LYS A 149 -15.28 -10.87 -10.87
C LYS A 149 -14.57 -12.16 -10.44
N ILE A 150 -15.06 -13.30 -10.88
CA ILE A 150 -14.30 -14.55 -10.83
C ILE A 150 -13.47 -14.57 -12.11
N ASP A 151 -12.15 -14.51 -11.94
CA ASP A 151 -11.24 -14.48 -13.07
C ASP A 151 -10.87 -15.89 -13.52
N GLN A 152 -10.58 -16.77 -12.57
CA GLN A 152 -10.14 -18.13 -12.85
C GLN A 152 -10.63 -19.09 -11.77
N ILE A 153 -10.94 -20.32 -12.19
CA ILE A 153 -11.22 -21.45 -11.30
C ILE A 153 -10.25 -22.58 -11.66
N ASP A 154 -9.40 -22.95 -10.70
CA ASP A 154 -8.43 -24.03 -10.86
C ASP A 154 -8.83 -25.24 -9.99
N VAL A 155 -8.67 -26.42 -10.54
CA VAL A 155 -8.79 -27.67 -9.78
C VAL A 155 -7.40 -28.28 -9.62
N GLN A 156 -6.96 -28.42 -8.39
CA GLN A 156 -5.63 -28.94 -8.06
C GLN A 156 -5.75 -30.19 -7.15
N LYS A 157 -4.97 -31.22 -7.46
CA LYS A 157 -4.77 -32.31 -6.50
C LYS A 157 -3.89 -31.81 -5.35
N SER A 158 -4.40 -31.92 -4.13
CA SER A 158 -3.66 -31.64 -2.91
C SER A 158 -3.36 -32.93 -2.19
N GLY A 159 -2.22 -33.57 -2.52
CA GLY A 159 -1.87 -34.90 -2.06
C GLY A 159 -2.64 -36.03 -2.76
N ASP A 160 -2.48 -37.26 -2.26
CA ASP A 160 -3.02 -38.44 -2.92
C ASP A 160 -4.55 -38.61 -2.82
N ARG A 161 -5.22 -37.91 -1.91
CA ARG A 161 -6.64 -38.10 -1.57
C ARG A 161 -7.49 -36.84 -1.54
N ALA A 162 -6.95 -35.68 -1.82
CA ALA A 162 -7.71 -34.41 -1.75
C ALA A 162 -7.66 -33.66 -3.07
N THR A 163 -8.81 -33.15 -3.48
CA THR A 163 -8.92 -32.20 -4.59
C THR A 163 -9.29 -30.83 -4.03
N ALA A 164 -8.49 -29.83 -4.33
CA ALA A 164 -8.77 -28.46 -3.95
C ALA A 164 -9.28 -27.67 -5.18
N ILE A 165 -10.33 -26.90 -4.98
CA ILE A 165 -10.83 -25.95 -5.99
C ILE A 165 -10.38 -24.57 -5.54
N LYS A 166 -9.61 -23.90 -6.38
CA LYS A 166 -9.14 -22.53 -6.15
C LYS A 166 -9.94 -21.56 -6.99
N PHE A 167 -10.45 -20.54 -6.35
CA PHE A 167 -11.15 -19.45 -7.00
C PHE A 167 -10.28 -18.21 -6.97
N HIS A 168 -10.04 -17.59 -8.12
CA HIS A 168 -9.39 -16.31 -8.23
C HIS A 168 -10.43 -15.21 -8.34
N PHE A 169 -10.43 -14.30 -7.36
CA PHE A 169 -11.34 -13.18 -7.32
C PHE A 169 -10.61 -11.89 -7.62
N GLU A 170 -11.18 -11.09 -8.48
CA GLU A 170 -10.71 -9.74 -8.78
C GLU A 170 -11.71 -8.72 -8.23
N ASN A 171 -11.22 -7.85 -7.34
CA ASN A 171 -11.96 -6.68 -6.90
C ASN A 171 -11.66 -5.51 -7.84
N GLN A 172 -12.54 -5.29 -8.79
CA GLN A 172 -12.43 -4.16 -9.75
C GLN A 172 -12.81 -2.81 -9.14
N MET A 173 -13.26 -2.80 -7.88
CA MET A 173 -13.72 -1.60 -7.21
C MET A 173 -12.60 -1.00 -6.34
N PRO A 174 -12.38 0.31 -6.38
CA PRO A 174 -11.41 1.00 -5.53
C PRO A 174 -11.95 1.16 -4.09
N MET A 175 -12.26 0.05 -3.44
CA MET A 175 -12.79 0.00 -2.08
C MET A 175 -12.37 -1.29 -1.37
N TYR A 176 -12.34 -1.22 -0.05
CA TYR A 176 -12.18 -2.43 0.76
C TYR A 176 -13.49 -3.21 0.83
N LEU A 177 -13.40 -4.51 0.58
CA LEU A 177 -14.49 -5.44 0.77
C LEU A 177 -14.39 -6.04 2.17
N LYS A 178 -15.49 -5.95 2.92
CA LYS A 178 -15.58 -6.49 4.29
C LYS A 178 -16.68 -7.54 4.34
N GLN A 179 -16.47 -8.59 5.15
CA GLN A 179 -17.49 -9.62 5.45
C GLN A 179 -18.09 -10.25 4.19
N MET A 180 -17.23 -10.70 3.28
CA MET A 180 -17.68 -11.43 2.09
C MET A 180 -18.10 -12.84 2.45
N ASN A 181 -19.24 -13.28 1.90
CA ASN A 181 -19.70 -14.66 1.97
C ASN A 181 -19.64 -15.25 0.56
N LEU A 182 -18.93 -16.37 0.42
CA LEU A 182 -18.88 -17.15 -0.80
C LEU A 182 -19.76 -18.40 -0.63
N LYS A 183 -20.73 -18.55 -1.51
CA LYS A 183 -21.52 -19.79 -1.61
C LYS A 183 -21.23 -20.45 -2.95
N THR A 184 -20.72 -21.66 -2.91
CA THR A 184 -20.45 -22.48 -4.11
C THR A 184 -21.33 -23.73 -4.10
N THR A 185 -21.76 -24.15 -5.28
CA THR A 185 -22.50 -25.40 -5.47
C THR A 185 -21.79 -26.21 -6.53
N LEU A 186 -21.41 -27.43 -6.20
CA LEU A 186 -20.85 -28.40 -7.15
C LEU A 186 -21.99 -29.27 -7.68
N VAL A 187 -22.13 -29.30 -8.99
CA VAL A 187 -23.14 -30.11 -9.66
C VAL A 187 -22.44 -31.13 -10.55
N ASN A 188 -22.75 -32.42 -10.36
CA ASN A 188 -22.28 -33.47 -11.26
C ASN A 188 -23.18 -33.46 -12.48
N GLN A 189 -22.61 -33.18 -13.65
CA GLN A 189 -23.32 -33.43 -14.92
C GLN A 189 -23.20 -34.92 -15.24
N LYS A 190 -24.32 -35.60 -15.20
CA LYS A 190 -24.43 -36.99 -15.72
C LYS A 190 -24.34 -36.99 -17.22
#